data_e637a85ced45a128dab91b8e8aaddc9b
#
_entry.id   e637a85ced45a128dab91b8e8aaddc9b
#
_cell.length_a   1.000
_cell.length_b   1.000
_cell.length_c   1.000
_cell.angle_alpha   90.00
_cell.angle_beta   90.00
_cell.angle_gamma   90.00
#
_symmetry.space_group_name_H-M   'P 1'
#
loop_
_entity.id
_entity.type
_entity.pdbx_description
1 polymer ?
#
loop_
_entity_poly.entity_id
_entity_poly.type
_entity_poly.pdbx_seq_one_letter_code
_entity_poly.pdbx_strand_id
1 'polypeptide(L)'
;MQVLGLDIGEKRIGVASGSTASGVAAPVKVMPASDVLANGRSWRMLLEDYEPELLVCGCPKSMSGAQGKQAQRVRAAAEKIAAAAGLPL
;
A
#
# COMPACT_ATOMS: atom_id res chain seq x y z
N MET A 1 7.74 7.46 -13.38
CA MET A 1 6.43 7.24 -12.75
C MET A 1 6.60 7.23 -11.25
N GLN A 2 5.80 8.01 -10.56
CA GLN A 2 5.81 8.05 -9.09
C GLN A 2 4.95 6.93 -8.55
N VAL A 3 5.51 6.17 -7.61
CA VAL A 3 4.88 4.96 -7.06
C VAL A 3 4.88 5.04 -5.54
N LEU A 4 3.79 4.61 -4.90
CA LEU A 4 3.76 4.34 -3.48
C LEU A 4 3.72 2.84 -3.25
N GLY A 5 4.62 2.36 -2.41
CA GLY A 5 4.64 0.97 -1.99
C GLY A 5 3.98 0.82 -0.63
N LEU A 6 3.20 -0.23 -0.49
CA LEU A 6 2.49 -0.54 0.74
C LEU A 6 2.95 -1.88 1.29
N ASP A 7 3.31 -1.89 2.57
CA ASP A 7 3.56 -3.11 3.33
C ASP A 7 2.41 -3.25 4.31
N ILE A 8 1.45 -4.10 3.95
CA ILE A 8 0.18 -4.20 4.66
C ILE A 8 0.27 -5.21 5.79
N GLY A 9 0.23 -4.71 7.02
CA GLY A 9 0.10 -5.52 8.22
C GLY A 9 -1.32 -5.48 8.76
N GLU A 10 -1.58 -6.25 9.79
CA GLU A 10 -2.91 -6.30 10.41
C GLU A 10 -3.29 -4.99 11.08
N LYS A 11 -2.34 -4.36 11.74
CA LYS A 11 -2.58 -3.14 12.52
C LYS A 11 -1.97 -1.91 11.88
N ARG A 12 -0.90 -2.08 11.13
CA ARG A 12 -0.14 -0.96 10.55
C ARG A 12 0.18 -1.23 9.10
N ILE A 13 0.26 -0.17 8.36
CA ILE A 13 0.67 -0.22 6.96
C ILE A 13 1.87 0.69 6.80
N GLY A 14 2.98 0.12 6.33
CA GLY A 14 4.17 0.88 5.98
C GLY A 14 4.04 1.43 4.58
N VAL A 15 4.37 2.70 4.41
CA VAL A 15 4.31 3.39 3.12
C VAL A 15 5.70 3.82 2.71
N ALA A 16 6.05 3.52 1.48
CA ALA A 16 7.31 3.97 0.88
C ALA A 16 7.02 4.66 -0.45
N SER A 17 7.84 5.64 -0.80
CA SER A 17 7.73 6.29 -2.09
C SER A 17 8.89 5.89 -2.98
N GLY A 18 8.65 5.83 -4.27
CA GLY A 18 9.69 5.50 -5.23
C GLY A 18 9.35 6.00 -6.61
N SER A 19 10.32 5.88 -7.49
CA SER A 19 10.15 6.25 -8.89
C SER A 19 10.70 5.14 -9.76
N THR A 20 9.96 4.78 -10.80
CA THR A 20 10.44 3.79 -11.77
C THR A 20 11.65 4.31 -12.56
N ALA A 21 11.80 5.62 -12.65
CA ALA A 21 12.93 6.22 -13.36
C ALA A 21 14.25 6.03 -12.62
N SER A 22 14.24 6.20 -11.28
CA SER A 22 15.45 6.09 -10.48
C SER A 22 15.67 4.69 -9.91
N GLY A 23 14.60 3.90 -9.80
CA GLY A 23 14.66 2.59 -9.16
C GLY A 23 14.88 2.62 -7.65
N VAL A 24 14.78 3.78 -7.03
CA VAL A 24 15.01 3.97 -5.60
C VAL A 24 13.67 4.14 -4.89
N ALA A 25 13.54 3.46 -3.74
CA ALA A 25 12.39 3.63 -2.86
C ALA A 25 12.86 4.02 -1.47
N ALA A 26 12.13 4.92 -0.83
CA ALA A 26 12.46 5.40 0.51
C ALA A 26 11.23 5.28 1.41
N PRO A 27 11.41 4.85 2.67
CA PRO A 27 10.29 4.81 3.59
C PRO A 27 9.77 6.22 3.87
N VAL A 28 8.44 6.33 3.92
CA VAL A 28 7.78 7.61 4.17
C VAL A 28 7.19 7.65 5.57
N LYS A 29 6.35 6.65 5.89
CA LYS A 29 5.58 6.69 7.13
C LYS A 29 4.97 5.32 7.42
N VAL A 30 4.72 5.04 8.68
CA VAL A 30 3.90 3.92 9.11
C VAL A 30 2.57 4.50 9.58
N MET A 31 1.48 3.97 9.07
CA MET A 31 0.14 4.48 9.37
C MET A 31 -0.73 3.38 9.96
N PRO A 32 -1.74 3.74 10.78
CA PRO A 32 -2.72 2.74 11.22
C PRO A 32 -3.43 2.14 10.01
N ALA A 33 -3.56 0.82 9.99
CA ALA A 33 -4.25 0.15 8.90
C ALA A 33 -5.70 0.62 8.77
N SER A 34 -6.35 0.89 9.89
CA SER A 34 -7.73 1.38 9.90
C SER A 34 -7.89 2.72 9.16
N ASP A 35 -6.90 3.60 9.25
CA ASP A 35 -6.96 4.88 8.55
C ASP A 35 -6.85 4.69 7.05
N VAL A 36 -5.89 3.89 6.61
CA VAL A 36 -5.68 3.65 5.18
C VAL A 36 -6.86 2.90 4.57
N LEU A 37 -7.36 1.87 5.26
CA LEU A 37 -8.50 1.09 4.78
C LEU A 37 -9.80 1.90 4.72
N ALA A 38 -9.96 2.85 5.63
CA ALA A 38 -11.14 3.71 5.65
C ALA A 38 -11.01 4.93 4.74
N ASN A 39 -9.91 5.02 3.99
CA ASN A 39 -9.60 6.18 3.15
C ASN A 39 -9.63 7.47 3.98
N GLY A 40 -8.98 7.40 5.14
CA GLY A 40 -8.99 8.47 6.11
C GLY A 40 -8.19 9.69 5.68
N ARG A 41 -8.30 10.74 6.47
CA ARG A 41 -7.73 12.04 6.13
C ARG A 41 -6.21 11.99 5.97
N SER A 42 -5.51 11.34 6.90
CA SER A 42 -4.03 11.29 6.86
C SER A 42 -3.55 10.57 5.60
N TRP A 43 -4.22 9.48 5.24
CA TRP A 43 -3.90 8.74 4.03
C TRP A 43 -4.16 9.59 2.77
N ARG A 44 -5.31 10.26 2.72
CA ARG A 44 -5.65 11.12 1.58
C ARG A 44 -4.67 12.29 1.43
N MET A 45 -4.23 12.87 2.53
CA MET A 45 -3.23 13.95 2.51
C MET A 45 -1.90 13.45 1.96
N LEU A 46 -1.51 12.24 2.32
CA LEU A 46 -0.29 11.63 1.81
C LEU A 46 -0.38 11.41 0.30
N LEU A 47 -1.53 10.96 -0.19
CA LEU A 47 -1.76 10.81 -1.62
C LEU A 47 -1.66 12.16 -2.35
N GLU A 48 -2.18 13.22 -1.77
CA GLU A 48 -2.08 14.55 -2.35
C GLU A 48 -0.62 15.04 -2.39
N ASP A 49 0.14 14.77 -1.34
CA ASP A 49 1.53 15.22 -1.25
C ASP A 49 2.44 14.50 -2.25
N TYR A 50 2.23 13.22 -2.45
CA TYR A 50 3.11 12.40 -3.29
C TYR A 50 2.61 12.23 -4.72
N GLU A 51 1.34 12.41 -4.95
CA GLU A 51 0.70 12.30 -6.27
C GLU A 51 1.14 11.03 -7.02
N PRO A 52 0.98 9.84 -6.41
CA PRO A 52 1.42 8.61 -7.06
C PRO A 52 0.53 8.27 -8.25
N GLU A 53 1.13 7.62 -9.23
CA GLU A 53 0.41 7.14 -10.40
C GLU A 53 0.06 5.66 -10.28
N LEU A 54 0.68 4.97 -9.33
CA LEU A 54 0.54 3.54 -9.15
C LEU A 54 0.77 3.19 -7.69
N LEU A 55 -0.01 2.25 -7.16
CA LEU A 55 0.26 1.62 -5.87
C LEU A 55 0.85 0.24 -6.10
N VAL A 56 1.86 -0.10 -5.30
CA VAL A 56 2.48 -1.42 -5.32
C VAL A 56 2.36 -2.01 -3.93
N CYS A 57 1.92 -3.23 -3.84
CA CYS A 57 1.79 -3.92 -2.57
C CYS A 57 2.71 -5.12 -2.53
N GLY A 58 3.52 -5.20 -1.48
CA GLY A 58 4.30 -6.40 -1.22
C GLY A 58 3.37 -7.49 -0.70
N CYS A 59 3.31 -8.61 -1.41
CA CYS A 59 2.55 -9.76 -0.95
C CYS A 59 3.48 -10.74 -0.26
N PRO A 60 3.09 -11.30 0.90
CA PRO A 60 3.88 -12.35 1.51
C PRO A 60 4.04 -13.52 0.54
N LYS A 61 5.24 -14.07 0.47
CA LYS A 61 5.46 -15.27 -0.33
C LYS A 61 4.78 -16.43 0.36
N SER A 62 3.73 -16.94 -0.24
CA SER A 62 2.93 -17.98 0.36
C SER A 62 3.52 -19.34 0.04
N MET A 63 3.87 -20.08 1.08
CA MET A 63 4.40 -21.42 0.95
C MET A 63 3.49 -22.47 1.58
N SER A 64 2.44 -22.04 2.28
CA SER A 64 1.52 -22.93 2.97
C SER A 64 0.11 -22.35 2.97
N GLY A 65 -0.87 -23.14 3.37
CA GLY A 65 -2.26 -22.70 3.42
C GLY A 65 -2.49 -21.49 4.30
N ALA A 66 -1.82 -21.43 5.45
CA ALA A 66 -1.97 -20.32 6.37
C ALA A 66 -1.42 -19.02 5.74
N GLN A 67 -0.28 -19.11 5.08
CA GLN A 67 0.30 -17.98 4.38
C GLN A 67 -0.53 -17.60 3.16
N GLY A 68 -1.18 -18.57 2.53
CA GLY A 68 -2.09 -18.31 1.42
C GLY A 68 -3.28 -17.45 1.82
N LYS A 69 -3.84 -17.72 3.01
CA LYS A 69 -4.93 -16.90 3.54
C LYS A 69 -4.48 -15.49 3.84
N GLN A 70 -3.28 -15.34 4.39
CA GLN A 70 -2.72 -14.03 4.66
C GLN A 70 -2.48 -13.25 3.37
N ALA A 71 -1.95 -13.90 2.34
CA ALA A 71 -1.73 -13.27 1.04
C ALA A 71 -3.05 -12.80 0.42
N GLN A 72 -4.11 -13.61 0.53
CA GLN A 72 -5.43 -13.23 0.04
C GLN A 72 -5.97 -12.01 0.77
N ARG A 73 -5.79 -11.94 2.08
CA ARG A 73 -6.25 -10.82 2.88
C ARG A 73 -5.50 -9.54 2.52
N VAL A 74 -4.18 -9.64 2.34
CA VAL A 74 -3.35 -8.51 1.93
C VAL A 74 -3.77 -8.02 0.55
N ARG A 75 -4.01 -8.93 -0.38
CA ARG A 75 -4.45 -8.58 -1.73
C ARG A 75 -5.80 -7.87 -1.71
N ALA A 76 -6.75 -8.40 -0.94
CA ALA A 76 -8.08 -7.78 -0.83
C ALA A 76 -7.98 -6.38 -0.24
N ALA A 77 -7.14 -6.19 0.78
CA ALA A 77 -6.92 -4.88 1.37
C ALA A 77 -6.30 -3.92 0.36
N ALA A 78 -5.29 -4.38 -0.39
CA ALA A 78 -4.62 -3.56 -1.40
C ALA A 78 -5.59 -3.12 -2.50
N GLU A 79 -6.45 -4.02 -2.96
CA GLU A 79 -7.45 -3.71 -3.97
C GLU A 79 -8.45 -2.66 -3.46
N LYS A 80 -8.89 -2.80 -2.21
CA LYS A 80 -9.78 -1.84 -1.60
C LYS A 80 -9.15 -0.46 -1.49
N ILE A 81 -7.90 -0.41 -1.06
CA ILE A 81 -7.16 0.85 -0.92
C ILE A 81 -6.99 1.52 -2.28
N ALA A 82 -6.58 0.77 -3.28
CA ALA A 82 -6.37 1.31 -4.63
C ALA A 82 -7.67 1.79 -5.25
N ALA A 83 -8.75 1.06 -5.09
CA ALA A 83 -10.05 1.44 -5.63
C ALA A 83 -10.54 2.75 -5.00
N ALA A 84 -10.41 2.90 -3.68
CA ALA A 84 -10.82 4.12 -3.00
C ALA A 84 -9.94 5.31 -3.38
N ALA A 85 -8.67 5.09 -3.68
CA ALA A 85 -7.75 6.13 -4.12
C ALA A 85 -7.88 6.45 -5.61
N GLY A 86 -8.56 5.61 -6.37
CA GLY A 86 -8.68 5.77 -7.82
C GLY A 86 -7.37 5.50 -8.55
N LEU A 87 -6.54 4.61 -8.02
CA LEU A 87 -5.23 4.31 -8.58
C LEU A 87 -5.14 2.86 -9.02
N PRO A 88 -4.36 2.57 -10.07
CA PRO A 88 -4.04 1.19 -10.41
C PRO A 88 -3.13 0.56 -9.37
N LEU A 89 -3.20 -0.75 -9.30
CA LEU A 89 -2.43 -1.52 -8.34
C LEU A 89 -1.47 -2.46 -9.06
#